data_ccc0207865daa2470ed2024d21f9996a
#
_entry.id   ccc0207865daa2470ed2024d21f9996a
#
_cell.length_a   1.000
_cell.length_b   1.000
_cell.length_c   1.000
_cell.angle_alpha   90.00
_cell.angle_beta   90.00
_cell.angle_gamma   90.00
#
_symmetry.space_group_name_H-M   'P 1'
#
loop_
_entity.id
_entity.type
_entity.pdbx_description
1 polymer ?
#
loop_
_entity_poly.entity_id
_entity_poly.type
_entity_poly.pdbx_seq_one_letter_code
_entity_poly.pdbx_strand_id
1 'polypeptide(L)'
;MAIKGFEILLWFLIIPLAAGNLPVFETGKEKDWFVRMADALICGYVLLFAVFELLALPLIFTRQSFAVLKYSYEILACVLALAGVIFAWKNKKNRADGAERKKSLSRKKIPAAMWLAFLLVAIQMGAYVFGMATDLDDAFYVATATTTLETNGMFTYDAYTGMLASYLPARYVFAPFPILLAFYSDMVHMHAAVVAHTVEPVFFLLISYLVYWKIGRKLFDKDDRKVGLFLLFLVLISLKALKRYPFT
;
A
#
# COMPACT_ATOMS: atom_id res chain seq x y z
N MET A 1 17.11 -3.78 -14.59
CA MET A 1 16.82 -2.94 -13.42
C MET A 1 15.69 -1.93 -13.67
N ALA A 2 15.72 -1.13 -14.73
CA ALA A 2 14.66 -0.12 -15.00
C ALA A 2 13.24 -0.70 -15.10
N ILE A 3 13.05 -1.85 -15.73
CA ILE A 3 11.76 -2.52 -15.91
C ILE A 3 11.16 -2.90 -14.54
N LYS A 4 11.93 -3.55 -13.67
CA LYS A 4 11.47 -3.92 -12.31
C LYS A 4 11.06 -2.71 -11.47
N GLY A 5 11.79 -1.59 -11.58
CA GLY A 5 11.41 -0.34 -10.92
C GLY A 5 10.08 0.21 -11.40
N PHE A 6 9.78 0.09 -12.70
CA PHE A 6 8.49 0.49 -13.25
C PHE A 6 7.35 -0.40 -12.76
N GLU A 7 7.53 -1.73 -12.71
CA GLU A 7 6.54 -2.69 -12.21
C GLU A 7 6.20 -2.43 -10.74
N ILE A 8 7.22 -2.17 -9.91
CA ILE A 8 7.02 -1.77 -8.50
C ILE A 8 6.18 -0.49 -8.41
N LEU A 9 6.56 0.56 -9.15
CA LEU A 9 5.79 1.80 -9.14
C LEU A 9 4.37 1.62 -9.68
N LEU A 10 4.19 0.76 -10.67
CA LEU A 10 2.88 0.46 -11.25
C LEU A 10 1.94 -0.16 -10.20
N TRP A 11 2.37 -1.23 -9.54
CA TRP A 11 1.54 -1.99 -8.61
C TRP A 11 1.39 -1.32 -7.23
N PHE A 12 2.44 -0.66 -6.74
CA PHE A 12 2.41 -0.07 -5.40
C PHE A 12 2.06 1.43 -5.38
N LEU A 13 2.03 2.12 -6.52
CA LEU A 13 1.73 3.55 -6.53
C LEU A 13 0.66 3.90 -7.58
N ILE A 14 0.86 3.54 -8.85
CA ILE A 14 0.02 4.03 -9.95
C ILE A 14 -1.38 3.40 -9.90
N ILE A 15 -1.47 2.08 -9.80
CA ILE A 15 -2.77 1.37 -9.75
C ILE A 15 -3.58 1.78 -8.50
N PRO A 16 -3.02 1.79 -7.26
CA PRO A 16 -3.77 2.28 -6.11
C PRO A 16 -4.21 3.74 -6.25
N LEU A 17 -3.32 4.63 -6.70
CA LEU A 17 -3.65 6.04 -6.90
C LEU A 17 -4.78 6.21 -7.94
N ALA A 18 -4.75 5.44 -9.02
CA ALA A 18 -5.77 5.48 -10.05
C ALA A 18 -7.12 4.97 -9.54
N ALA A 19 -7.16 3.78 -8.94
CA ALA A 19 -8.37 3.16 -8.39
C ALA A 19 -9.04 4.02 -7.30
N GLY A 20 -8.26 4.68 -6.47
CA GLY A 20 -8.76 5.52 -5.40
C GLY A 20 -9.47 6.81 -5.85
N ASN A 21 -9.48 7.13 -7.15
CA ASN A 21 -10.27 8.24 -7.71
C ASN A 21 -11.72 7.86 -8.01
N LEU A 22 -12.16 6.65 -7.69
CA LEU A 22 -13.56 6.23 -7.92
C LEU A 22 -14.55 7.07 -7.12
N PRO A 23 -15.79 7.22 -7.61
CA PRO A 23 -16.79 8.12 -7.04
C PRO A 23 -17.20 7.79 -5.59
N VAL A 24 -17.01 6.54 -5.18
CA VAL A 24 -17.33 6.05 -3.83
C VAL A 24 -16.62 6.86 -2.74
N PHE A 25 -15.46 7.41 -3.05
CA PHE A 25 -14.60 8.07 -2.06
C PHE A 25 -14.73 9.60 -2.01
N GLU A 26 -15.57 10.22 -2.83
CA GLU A 26 -15.80 11.67 -2.85
C GLU A 26 -14.54 12.56 -2.62
N THR A 27 -13.38 12.08 -3.06
CA THR A 27 -12.08 12.75 -2.85
C THR A 27 -12.01 14.15 -3.46
N GLY A 28 -13.07 14.55 -4.11
CA GLY A 28 -13.16 15.71 -4.96
C GLY A 28 -13.46 17.05 -4.32
N LYS A 29 -13.83 17.14 -3.05
CA LYS A 29 -14.24 18.39 -2.39
C LYS A 29 -13.04 19.25 -1.92
N GLU A 30 -11.88 18.64 -1.71
CA GLU A 30 -10.67 19.35 -1.27
C GLU A 30 -10.02 20.09 -2.45
N LYS A 31 -9.65 21.36 -2.25
CA LYS A 31 -9.01 22.19 -3.28
C LYS A 31 -7.53 21.89 -3.47
N ASP A 32 -6.87 21.41 -2.42
CA ASP A 32 -5.45 21.09 -2.40
C ASP A 32 -5.20 19.78 -3.18
N TRP A 33 -4.38 19.83 -4.23
CA TRP A 33 -4.08 18.68 -5.07
C TRP A 33 -3.32 17.57 -4.31
N PHE A 34 -2.44 17.97 -3.37
CA PHE A 34 -1.67 17.01 -2.58
C PHE A 34 -2.57 16.22 -1.63
N VAL A 35 -3.52 16.91 -0.98
CA VAL A 35 -4.53 16.24 -0.12
C VAL A 35 -5.35 15.25 -0.94
N ARG A 36 -5.76 15.63 -2.14
CA ARG A 36 -6.52 14.73 -3.03
C ARG A 36 -5.72 13.50 -3.46
N MET A 37 -4.43 13.68 -3.78
CA MET A 37 -3.54 12.55 -4.10
C MET A 37 -3.40 11.60 -2.90
N ALA A 38 -3.19 12.14 -1.70
CA ALA A 38 -3.09 11.34 -0.49
C ALA A 38 -4.39 10.57 -0.22
N ASP A 39 -5.56 11.24 -0.36
CA ASP A 39 -6.86 10.59 -0.23
C ASP A 39 -7.05 9.48 -1.26
N ALA A 40 -6.76 9.75 -2.53
CA ALA A 40 -6.87 8.77 -3.59
C ALA A 40 -5.94 7.56 -3.33
N LEU A 41 -4.70 7.79 -2.90
CA LEU A 41 -3.78 6.71 -2.64
C LEU A 41 -4.24 5.84 -1.45
N ILE A 42 -4.64 6.45 -0.34
CA ILE A 42 -5.16 5.72 0.84
C ILE A 42 -6.43 4.93 0.46
N CYS A 43 -7.40 5.58 -0.18
CA CYS A 43 -8.64 4.92 -0.60
C CYS A 43 -8.39 3.80 -1.60
N GLY A 44 -7.42 3.98 -2.51
CA GLY A 44 -7.05 2.97 -3.48
C GLY A 44 -6.47 1.71 -2.83
N TYR A 45 -5.59 1.86 -1.84
CA TYR A 45 -5.08 0.72 -1.08
C TYR A 45 -6.19 -0.02 -0.34
N VAL A 46 -7.06 0.72 0.36
CA VAL A 46 -8.20 0.10 1.07
C VAL A 46 -9.12 -0.64 0.11
N LEU A 47 -9.43 -0.03 -1.05
CA LEU A 47 -10.26 -0.66 -2.07
C LEU A 47 -9.62 -1.94 -2.61
N LEU A 48 -8.35 -1.86 -3.02
CA LEU A 48 -7.65 -3.00 -3.62
C LEU A 48 -7.46 -4.15 -2.62
N PHE A 49 -7.16 -3.86 -1.36
CA PHE A 49 -7.10 -4.88 -0.32
C PHE A 49 -8.45 -5.54 -0.07
N ALA A 50 -9.53 -4.75 0.02
CA ALA A 50 -10.88 -5.28 0.18
C ALA A 50 -11.30 -6.16 -1.01
N VAL A 51 -11.00 -5.73 -2.23
CA VAL A 51 -11.27 -6.51 -3.45
C VAL A 51 -10.45 -7.80 -3.47
N PHE A 52 -9.17 -7.74 -3.10
CA PHE A 52 -8.34 -8.94 -2.98
C PHE A 52 -8.93 -9.94 -1.99
N GLU A 53 -9.30 -9.48 -0.79
CA GLU A 53 -9.89 -10.29 0.26
C GLU A 53 -11.18 -10.97 -0.22
N LEU A 54 -12.09 -10.20 -0.83
CA LEU A 54 -13.35 -10.71 -1.36
C LEU A 54 -13.18 -11.76 -2.46
N LEU A 55 -12.12 -11.68 -3.26
CA LEU A 55 -11.79 -12.68 -4.26
C LEU A 55 -11.04 -13.88 -3.65
N ALA A 56 -10.08 -13.63 -2.78
CA ALA A 56 -9.22 -14.67 -2.24
C ALA A 56 -9.99 -15.64 -1.35
N LEU A 57 -10.86 -15.16 -0.47
CA LEU A 57 -11.60 -16.01 0.47
C LEU A 57 -12.36 -17.16 -0.22
N PRO A 58 -13.30 -16.91 -1.16
CA PRO A 58 -14.03 -18.00 -1.79
C PRO A 58 -13.12 -18.91 -2.60
N LEU A 59 -12.08 -18.39 -3.25
CA LEU A 59 -11.16 -19.20 -4.05
C LEU A 59 -10.27 -20.11 -3.18
N ILE A 60 -9.85 -19.64 -2.00
CA ILE A 60 -9.12 -20.46 -1.03
C ILE A 60 -10.02 -21.57 -0.48
N PHE A 61 -11.25 -21.24 -0.07
CA PHE A 61 -12.21 -22.25 0.46
C PHE A 61 -12.58 -23.29 -0.58
N THR A 62 -12.70 -22.92 -1.84
CA THR A 62 -12.98 -23.85 -2.95
C THR A 62 -11.73 -24.52 -3.50
N ARG A 63 -10.57 -24.31 -2.87
CA ARG A 63 -9.27 -24.87 -3.26
C ARG A 63 -8.91 -24.61 -4.73
N GLN A 64 -9.23 -23.43 -5.22
CA GLN A 64 -8.84 -23.02 -6.58
C GLN A 64 -7.33 -22.74 -6.64
N SER A 65 -6.78 -22.75 -7.85
CA SER A 65 -5.38 -22.47 -8.07
C SER A 65 -5.07 -20.98 -7.86
N PHE A 66 -3.84 -20.67 -7.45
CA PHE A 66 -3.35 -19.31 -7.33
C PHE A 66 -3.44 -18.54 -8.67
N ALA A 67 -3.22 -19.20 -9.80
CA ALA A 67 -3.34 -18.59 -11.12
C ALA A 67 -4.74 -18.00 -11.37
N VAL A 68 -5.81 -18.68 -10.92
CA VAL A 68 -7.19 -18.14 -11.03
C VAL A 68 -7.33 -16.86 -10.23
N LEU A 69 -6.87 -16.83 -8.99
CA LEU A 69 -6.89 -15.62 -8.17
C LEU A 69 -6.06 -14.50 -8.79
N LYS A 70 -4.82 -14.82 -9.21
CA LYS A 70 -3.89 -13.88 -9.81
C LYS A 70 -4.51 -13.14 -10.99
N TYR A 71 -4.96 -13.88 -12.01
CA TYR A 71 -5.52 -13.26 -13.21
C TYR A 71 -6.83 -12.53 -12.94
N SER A 72 -7.69 -13.08 -12.07
CA SER A 72 -8.95 -12.42 -11.70
C SER A 72 -8.70 -11.09 -10.99
N TYR A 73 -7.76 -11.07 -10.06
CA TYR A 73 -7.41 -9.85 -9.32
C TYR A 73 -6.67 -8.83 -10.20
N GLU A 74 -5.75 -9.28 -11.04
CA GLU A 74 -5.03 -8.43 -12.00
C GLU A 74 -6.00 -7.69 -12.93
N ILE A 75 -6.93 -8.42 -13.56
CA ILE A 75 -7.95 -7.84 -14.43
C ILE A 75 -8.81 -6.84 -13.66
N LEU A 76 -9.29 -7.22 -12.47
CA LEU A 76 -10.16 -6.36 -11.69
C LEU A 76 -9.44 -5.10 -11.18
N ALA A 77 -8.19 -5.21 -10.72
CA ALA A 77 -7.37 -4.07 -10.33
C ALA A 77 -7.14 -3.10 -11.49
N CYS A 78 -6.84 -3.62 -12.69
CA CYS A 78 -6.71 -2.80 -13.90
C CYS A 78 -8.03 -2.11 -14.29
N VAL A 79 -9.15 -2.82 -14.23
CA VAL A 79 -10.48 -2.25 -14.50
C VAL A 79 -10.81 -1.13 -13.51
N LEU A 80 -10.57 -1.34 -12.21
CA LEU A 80 -10.78 -0.32 -11.19
C LEU A 80 -9.88 0.90 -11.39
N ALA A 81 -8.61 0.69 -11.75
CA ALA A 81 -7.68 1.76 -12.05
C ALA A 81 -8.13 2.58 -13.28
N LEU A 82 -8.52 1.91 -14.36
CA LEU A 82 -9.05 2.57 -15.58
C LEU A 82 -10.33 3.35 -15.28
N ALA A 83 -11.26 2.74 -14.55
CA ALA A 83 -12.49 3.41 -14.12
C ALA A 83 -12.21 4.67 -13.29
N GLY A 84 -11.25 4.59 -12.36
CA GLY A 84 -10.83 5.72 -11.54
C GLY A 84 -10.18 6.84 -12.36
N VAL A 85 -9.36 6.53 -13.36
CA VAL A 85 -8.79 7.51 -14.28
C VAL A 85 -9.88 8.20 -15.10
N ILE A 86 -10.82 7.43 -15.68
CA ILE A 86 -11.94 7.98 -16.47
C ILE A 86 -12.78 8.92 -15.59
N PHE A 87 -13.08 8.53 -14.37
CA PHE A 87 -13.84 9.34 -13.43
C PHE A 87 -13.09 10.64 -13.05
N ALA A 88 -11.80 10.55 -12.75
CA ALA A 88 -10.97 11.71 -12.47
C ALA A 88 -10.94 12.69 -13.65
N TRP A 89 -10.85 12.18 -14.87
CA TRP A 89 -10.86 12.99 -16.09
C TRP A 89 -12.19 13.69 -16.31
N LYS A 90 -13.33 12.98 -16.18
CA LYS A 90 -14.67 13.57 -16.28
C LYS A 90 -14.88 14.67 -15.23
N ASN A 91 -14.47 14.43 -13.99
CA ASN A 91 -14.59 15.42 -12.91
C ASN A 91 -13.71 16.65 -13.15
N LYS A 92 -12.54 16.49 -13.75
CA LYS A 92 -11.68 17.63 -14.12
C LYS A 92 -12.36 18.51 -15.17
N LYS A 93 -13.01 17.94 -16.17
CA LYS A 93 -13.77 18.66 -17.21
C LYS A 93 -14.94 19.44 -16.61
N ASN A 94 -15.76 18.80 -15.78
CA ASN A 94 -16.90 19.46 -15.13
C ASN A 94 -16.49 20.60 -14.19
N ARG A 95 -15.27 20.57 -13.63
CA ARG A 95 -14.72 21.65 -12.80
C ARG A 95 -14.13 22.79 -13.58
N ALA A 96 -13.58 22.51 -14.76
CA ALA A 96 -13.09 23.56 -15.66
C ALA A 96 -14.25 24.44 -16.18
N ASP A 97 -15.40 23.82 -16.41
CA ASP A 97 -16.61 24.52 -16.90
C ASP A 97 -17.31 25.35 -15.78
N GLY A 98 -17.05 25.05 -14.50
CA GLY A 98 -17.65 25.74 -13.33
C GLY A 98 -16.72 26.68 -12.54
N ALA A 99 -15.46 26.78 -12.91
CA ALA A 99 -14.48 27.55 -12.16
C ALA A 99 -14.21 28.91 -12.76
N GLU A 100 -15.02 29.92 -12.40
CA GLU A 100 -14.51 31.29 -12.34
C GLU A 100 -13.31 31.35 -11.38
N ARG A 101 -12.24 31.76 -11.92
CA ARG A 101 -10.86 31.82 -11.46
C ARG A 101 -10.70 32.66 -10.21
N LYS A 102 -10.79 32.11 -9.02
CA LYS A 102 -10.19 32.73 -7.83
C LYS A 102 -8.77 32.21 -7.60
N LYS A 103 -7.81 32.87 -8.29
CA LYS A 103 -6.39 32.84 -7.95
C LYS A 103 -6.19 33.45 -6.56
N SER A 104 -5.88 32.62 -5.58
CA SER A 104 -5.05 32.99 -4.45
C SER A 104 -4.38 31.74 -3.89
N LEU A 105 -3.36 31.27 -4.57
CA LEU A 105 -2.38 30.37 -3.99
C LEU A 105 -1.42 31.21 -3.14
N SER A 106 -1.84 31.57 -1.93
CA SER A 106 -0.89 31.90 -0.89
C SER A 106 -0.03 30.68 -0.63
N ARG A 107 1.23 30.70 -1.06
CA ARG A 107 2.23 29.66 -0.74
C ARG A 107 2.44 29.67 0.77
N LYS A 108 1.65 28.90 1.52
CA LYS A 108 1.93 28.67 2.94
C LYS A 108 3.31 28.03 3.05
N LYS A 109 4.20 28.66 3.82
CA LYS A 109 5.52 28.09 4.12
C LYS A 109 5.32 26.81 4.93
N ILE A 110 5.89 25.72 4.47
CA ILE A 110 5.88 24.43 5.20
C ILE A 110 6.72 24.60 6.47
N PRO A 111 6.18 24.29 7.66
CA PRO A 111 6.92 24.42 8.92
C PRO A 111 8.17 23.54 8.95
N ALA A 112 9.22 23.98 9.63
CA ALA A 112 10.47 23.23 9.76
C ALA A 112 10.26 21.83 10.37
N ALA A 113 9.35 21.70 11.35
CA ALA A 113 9.00 20.41 11.95
C ALA A 113 8.46 19.39 10.93
N MET A 114 7.69 19.87 9.94
CA MET A 114 7.14 19.01 8.88
C MET A 114 8.25 18.57 7.90
N TRP A 115 9.18 19.47 7.56
CA TRP A 115 10.34 19.12 6.74
C TRP A 115 11.24 18.10 7.44
N LEU A 116 11.48 18.30 8.74
CA LEU A 116 12.26 17.36 9.53
C LEU A 116 11.55 15.98 9.62
N ALA A 117 10.23 15.95 9.82
CA ALA A 117 9.48 14.71 9.81
C ALA A 117 9.61 13.99 8.46
N PHE A 118 9.45 14.68 7.33
CA PHE A 118 9.62 14.08 6.00
C PHE A 118 11.03 13.54 5.78
N LEU A 119 12.05 14.28 6.22
CA LEU A 119 13.45 13.81 6.13
C LEU A 119 13.65 12.52 6.94
N LEU A 120 13.15 12.45 8.16
CA LEU A 120 13.27 11.27 9.00
C LEU A 120 12.49 10.07 8.43
N VAL A 121 11.30 10.29 7.86
CA VAL A 121 10.55 9.23 7.13
C VAL A 121 11.37 8.73 5.95
N ALA A 122 11.97 9.63 5.17
CA ALA A 122 12.82 9.22 4.04
C ALA A 122 14.04 8.41 4.49
N ILE A 123 14.67 8.78 5.61
CA ILE A 123 15.76 8.01 6.21
C ILE A 123 15.26 6.63 6.66
N GLN A 124 14.08 6.55 7.28
CA GLN A 124 13.48 5.30 7.70
C GLN A 124 13.15 4.39 6.50
N MET A 125 12.60 4.94 5.42
CA MET A 125 12.38 4.20 4.17
C MET A 125 13.72 3.68 3.59
N GLY A 126 14.76 4.51 3.59
CA GLY A 126 16.10 4.10 3.17
C GLY A 126 16.65 2.96 4.04
N ALA A 127 16.42 3.00 5.36
CA ALA A 127 16.86 1.93 6.25
C ALA A 127 16.19 0.57 5.91
N TYR A 128 14.94 0.54 5.50
CA TYR A 128 14.28 -0.68 5.01
C TYR A 128 14.86 -1.18 3.68
N VAL A 129 15.22 -0.26 2.78
CA VAL A 129 15.83 -0.65 1.50
C VAL A 129 17.21 -1.28 1.68
N PHE A 130 18.03 -0.75 2.60
CA PHE A 130 19.40 -1.21 2.79
C PHE A 130 19.56 -2.25 3.89
N GLY A 131 18.66 -2.29 4.87
CA GLY A 131 18.79 -3.12 6.07
C GLY A 131 18.00 -4.42 6.03
N MET A 132 17.03 -4.59 5.12
CA MET A 132 16.15 -5.77 5.00
C MET A 132 15.62 -6.20 6.38
N ALA A 133 14.67 -5.43 6.93
CA ALA A 133 14.11 -5.75 8.23
C ALA A 133 13.46 -7.14 8.23
N THR A 134 13.93 -8.04 9.10
CA THR A 134 13.36 -9.38 9.28
C THR A 134 12.69 -9.48 10.64
N ASP A 135 11.54 -10.13 10.69
CA ASP A 135 10.84 -10.50 11.94
C ASP A 135 10.65 -12.02 11.98
N LEU A 136 10.48 -12.59 13.16
CA LEU A 136 10.31 -14.04 13.33
C LEU A 136 9.06 -14.58 12.61
N ASP A 137 7.98 -13.80 12.57
CA ASP A 137 6.74 -14.15 11.85
C ASP A 137 6.88 -14.07 10.32
N ASP A 138 7.85 -13.32 9.81
CA ASP A 138 8.09 -13.13 8.38
C ASP A 138 8.43 -14.43 7.66
N ALA A 139 9.11 -15.36 8.34
CA ALA A 139 9.46 -16.66 7.80
C ALA A 139 8.23 -17.43 7.29
N PHE A 140 7.12 -17.38 8.05
CA PHE A 140 5.86 -18.01 7.64
C PHE A 140 5.25 -17.33 6.40
N TYR A 141 5.21 -16.01 6.38
CA TYR A 141 4.63 -15.26 5.24
C TYR A 141 5.42 -15.47 3.97
N VAL A 142 6.74 -15.36 4.04
CA VAL A 142 7.65 -15.58 2.89
C VAL A 142 7.60 -17.02 2.42
N ALA A 143 7.64 -18.00 3.33
CA ALA A 143 7.56 -19.42 2.99
C ALA A 143 6.22 -19.75 2.32
N THR A 144 5.09 -19.25 2.85
CA THR A 144 3.76 -19.46 2.26
C THR A 144 3.65 -18.81 0.89
N ALA A 145 4.14 -17.60 0.71
CA ALA A 145 4.13 -16.92 -0.58
C ALA A 145 4.98 -17.66 -1.61
N THR A 146 6.18 -18.11 -1.24
CA THR A 146 7.07 -18.90 -2.11
C THR A 146 6.44 -20.22 -2.49
N THR A 147 5.87 -20.98 -1.50
CA THR A 147 5.16 -22.23 -1.76
C THR A 147 3.97 -22.03 -2.69
N THR A 148 3.22 -20.93 -2.51
CA THR A 148 2.10 -20.58 -3.40
C THR A 148 2.56 -20.36 -4.84
N LEU A 149 3.67 -19.65 -5.04
CA LEU A 149 4.25 -19.40 -6.37
C LEU A 149 4.74 -20.69 -7.05
N GLU A 150 5.43 -21.55 -6.30
CA GLU A 150 6.02 -22.78 -6.81
C GLU A 150 4.97 -23.86 -7.10
N THR A 151 3.94 -23.99 -6.25
CA THR A 151 2.96 -25.06 -6.33
C THR A 151 1.65 -24.66 -7.01
N ASN A 152 1.45 -23.35 -7.25
CA ASN A 152 0.18 -22.79 -7.71
C ASN A 152 -1.01 -23.10 -6.76
N GLY A 153 -0.72 -23.42 -5.50
CA GLY A 153 -1.71 -23.81 -4.48
C GLY A 153 -1.76 -22.81 -3.34
N MET A 154 -2.97 -22.33 -2.98
CA MET A 154 -3.17 -21.39 -1.88
C MET A 154 -3.44 -22.19 -0.59
N PHE A 155 -2.48 -22.22 0.35
CA PHE A 155 -2.52 -23.02 1.59
C PHE A 155 -2.78 -24.51 1.34
N THR A 156 -2.46 -25.01 0.17
CA THR A 156 -2.62 -26.44 -0.19
C THR A 156 -1.48 -27.27 0.40
N TYR A 157 -0.31 -26.68 0.50
CA TYR A 157 0.87 -27.31 1.08
C TYR A 157 1.31 -26.53 2.32
N ASP A 158 1.79 -27.27 3.32
CA ASP A 158 2.44 -26.66 4.48
C ASP A 158 3.78 -26.06 4.07
N ALA A 159 3.96 -24.77 4.35
CA ALA A 159 5.08 -23.99 3.87
C ALA A 159 6.45 -24.41 4.46
N TYR A 160 6.46 -25.10 5.60
CA TYR A 160 7.69 -25.54 6.26
C TYR A 160 8.07 -26.99 5.90
N THR A 161 7.08 -27.82 5.70
CA THR A 161 7.31 -29.27 5.44
C THR A 161 7.18 -29.64 3.98
N GLY A 162 6.52 -28.82 3.16
CA GLY A 162 6.20 -29.12 1.77
C GLY A 162 5.15 -30.22 1.58
N MET A 163 4.57 -30.74 2.68
CA MET A 163 3.54 -31.77 2.64
C MET A 163 2.17 -31.17 2.39
N LEU A 164 1.23 -31.98 1.90
CA LEU A 164 -0.17 -31.55 1.78
C LEU A 164 -0.70 -31.14 3.15
N ALA A 165 -1.26 -29.95 3.23
CA ALA A 165 -1.85 -29.44 4.45
C ALA A 165 -3.11 -30.24 4.80
N SER A 166 -3.15 -30.80 6.00
CA SER A 166 -4.28 -31.58 6.49
C SER A 166 -5.51 -30.73 6.82
N TYR A 167 -5.31 -29.42 7.06
CA TYR A 167 -6.37 -28.46 7.35
C TYR A 167 -6.03 -27.07 6.78
N LEU A 168 -7.04 -26.24 6.60
CA LEU A 168 -6.85 -24.82 6.27
C LEU A 168 -6.63 -24.03 7.57
N PRO A 169 -5.52 -23.28 7.68
CA PRO A 169 -5.25 -22.48 8.88
C PRO A 169 -6.18 -21.25 8.92
N ALA A 170 -7.31 -21.36 9.62
CA ALA A 170 -8.38 -20.35 9.62
C ALA A 170 -7.88 -18.93 9.84
N ARG A 171 -6.93 -18.74 10.78
CA ARG A 171 -6.32 -17.43 11.04
C ARG A 171 -5.75 -16.77 9.78
N TYR A 172 -5.07 -17.52 8.94
CA TYR A 172 -4.37 -17.01 7.75
C TYR A 172 -5.26 -17.03 6.51
N VAL A 173 -6.28 -17.88 6.49
CA VAL A 173 -7.28 -17.89 5.40
C VAL A 173 -8.12 -16.61 5.44
N PHE A 174 -8.54 -16.18 6.64
CA PHE A 174 -9.27 -14.91 6.82
C PHE A 174 -8.40 -13.64 6.77
N ALA A 175 -7.09 -13.79 6.67
CA ALA A 175 -6.15 -12.71 6.42
C ALA A 175 -5.12 -13.18 5.39
N PRO A 176 -5.50 -13.32 4.10
CA PRO A 176 -4.68 -13.95 3.07
C PRO A 176 -3.50 -13.07 2.61
N PHE A 177 -2.88 -12.36 3.54
CA PHE A 177 -1.73 -11.52 3.29
C PHE A 177 -0.55 -12.25 2.64
N PRO A 178 -0.20 -13.51 3.03
CA PRO A 178 0.86 -14.24 2.34
C PRO A 178 0.55 -14.52 0.87
N ILE A 179 -0.74 -14.69 0.53
CA ILE A 179 -1.17 -14.89 -0.87
C ILE A 179 -1.11 -13.57 -1.64
N LEU A 180 -1.40 -12.44 -1.00
CA LEU A 180 -1.20 -11.11 -1.59
C LEU A 180 0.29 -10.83 -1.82
N LEU A 181 1.17 -11.22 -0.89
CA LEU A 181 2.61 -11.16 -1.06
C LEU A 181 3.07 -12.01 -2.27
N ALA A 182 2.52 -13.21 -2.44
CA ALA A 182 2.78 -14.04 -3.63
C ALA A 182 2.35 -13.30 -4.91
N PHE A 183 1.17 -12.68 -4.92
CA PHE A 183 0.70 -11.88 -6.05
C PHE A 183 1.66 -10.73 -6.39
N TYR A 184 2.04 -9.91 -5.42
CA TYR A 184 2.97 -8.81 -5.67
C TYR A 184 4.34 -9.31 -6.14
N SER A 185 4.84 -10.41 -5.55
CA SER A 185 6.13 -11.01 -5.94
C SER A 185 6.14 -11.46 -7.39
N ASP A 186 5.05 -12.07 -7.85
CA ASP A 186 4.89 -12.46 -9.25
C ASP A 186 4.79 -11.26 -10.18
N MET A 187 3.99 -10.24 -9.80
CA MET A 187 3.78 -9.03 -10.62
C MET A 187 5.04 -8.17 -10.79
N VAL A 188 5.95 -8.15 -9.82
CA VAL A 188 7.21 -7.40 -9.91
C VAL A 188 8.40 -8.29 -10.28
N HIS A 189 8.17 -9.58 -10.53
CA HIS A 189 9.19 -10.57 -10.87
C HIS A 189 10.36 -10.58 -9.89
N MET A 190 10.05 -10.56 -8.58
CA MET A 190 11.02 -10.56 -7.49
C MET A 190 10.70 -11.66 -6.48
N HIS A 191 11.74 -12.19 -5.82
CA HIS A 191 11.56 -13.17 -4.76
C HIS A 191 10.71 -12.60 -3.61
N ALA A 192 9.81 -13.42 -3.04
CA ALA A 192 8.90 -13.01 -1.98
C ALA A 192 9.60 -12.35 -0.78
N ALA A 193 10.78 -12.83 -0.39
CA ALA A 193 11.57 -12.22 0.67
C ALA A 193 12.00 -10.77 0.36
N VAL A 194 12.36 -10.47 -0.88
CA VAL A 194 12.74 -9.12 -1.27
C VAL A 194 11.53 -8.19 -1.28
N VAL A 195 10.38 -8.68 -1.74
CA VAL A 195 9.14 -7.90 -1.70
C VAL A 195 8.71 -7.63 -0.26
N ALA A 196 8.67 -8.66 0.59
CA ALA A 196 8.27 -8.56 1.99
C ALA A 196 9.18 -7.65 2.84
N HIS A 197 10.51 -7.75 2.64
CA HIS A 197 11.46 -7.05 3.51
C HIS A 197 11.95 -5.71 2.97
N THR A 198 11.70 -5.42 1.69
CA THR A 198 12.21 -4.18 1.07
C THR A 198 11.10 -3.37 0.41
N VAL A 199 10.27 -3.98 -0.47
CA VAL A 199 9.30 -3.22 -1.27
C VAL A 199 8.08 -2.84 -0.45
N GLU A 200 7.37 -3.82 0.13
CA GLU A 200 6.15 -3.59 0.91
C GLU A 200 6.36 -2.64 2.10
N PRO A 201 7.42 -2.79 2.93
CA PRO A 201 7.64 -1.90 4.06
C PRO A 201 7.78 -0.44 3.66
N VAL A 202 8.42 -0.15 2.54
CA VAL A 202 8.61 1.22 2.04
C VAL A 202 7.27 1.85 1.69
N PHE A 203 6.42 1.15 0.92
CA PHE A 203 5.12 1.68 0.51
C PHE A 203 4.12 1.71 1.66
N PHE A 204 4.08 0.69 2.52
CA PHE A 204 3.18 0.68 3.67
C PHE A 204 3.56 1.74 4.70
N LEU A 205 4.85 2.02 4.88
CA LEU A 205 5.32 3.12 5.70
C LEU A 205 4.84 4.47 5.12
N LEU A 206 4.99 4.66 3.80
CA LEU A 206 4.50 5.85 3.12
C LEU A 206 3.00 6.05 3.37
N ILE A 207 2.19 5.02 3.14
CA ILE A 207 0.73 5.08 3.37
C ILE A 207 0.42 5.38 4.83
N SER A 208 1.09 4.72 5.77
CA SER A 208 0.90 4.95 7.20
C SER A 208 1.15 6.41 7.58
N TYR A 209 2.23 7.02 7.10
CA TYR A 209 2.49 8.44 7.37
C TYR A 209 1.51 9.38 6.65
N LEU A 210 1.00 9.03 5.48
CA LEU A 210 -0.08 9.79 4.84
C LEU A 210 -1.38 9.72 5.68
N VAL A 211 -1.71 8.56 6.22
CA VAL A 211 -2.85 8.40 7.14
C VAL A 211 -2.64 9.23 8.41
N TYR A 212 -1.48 9.13 9.05
CA TYR A 212 -1.17 9.95 10.24
C TYR A 212 -1.21 11.44 9.94
N TRP A 213 -0.72 11.87 8.78
CA TRP A 213 -0.82 13.26 8.36
C TRP A 213 -2.29 13.70 8.21
N LYS A 214 -3.16 12.88 7.64
CA LYS A 214 -4.61 13.16 7.54
C LYS A 214 -5.27 13.24 8.91
N ILE A 215 -4.94 12.31 9.82
CA ILE A 215 -5.41 12.31 11.21
C ILE A 215 -4.97 13.61 11.91
N GLY A 216 -3.69 13.95 11.82
CA GLY A 216 -3.14 15.18 12.40
C GLY A 216 -3.82 16.43 11.86
N ARG A 217 -4.06 16.50 10.55
CA ARG A 217 -4.79 17.64 9.95
C ARG A 217 -6.21 17.79 10.49
N LYS A 218 -6.89 16.69 10.75
CA LYS A 218 -8.24 16.71 11.33
C LYS A 218 -8.20 17.05 12.82
N LEU A 219 -7.23 16.51 13.55
CA LEU A 219 -7.08 16.68 14.99
C LEU A 219 -6.68 18.12 15.37
N PHE A 220 -5.87 18.76 14.56
CA PHE A 220 -5.32 20.11 14.81
C PHE A 220 -5.87 21.19 13.86
N ASP A 221 -7.07 21.04 13.33
CA ASP A 221 -7.78 22.03 12.49
C ASP A 221 -6.91 22.58 11.35
N LYS A 222 -6.12 21.71 10.70
CA LYS A 222 -5.20 22.06 9.61
C LYS A 222 -4.08 23.05 10.02
N ASP A 223 -3.72 23.11 11.30
CA ASP A 223 -2.53 23.83 11.78
C ASP A 223 -1.28 23.03 11.41
N ASP A 224 -0.60 23.46 10.34
CA ASP A 224 0.55 22.75 9.77
C ASP A 224 1.74 22.62 10.75
N ARG A 225 1.86 23.52 11.76
CA ARG A 225 2.91 23.43 12.80
C ARG A 225 2.63 22.27 13.75
N LYS A 226 1.40 22.19 14.26
CA LYS A 226 0.99 21.11 15.18
C LYS A 226 1.01 19.75 14.47
N VAL A 227 0.56 19.70 13.20
CA VAL A 227 0.64 18.51 12.37
C VAL A 227 2.09 18.05 12.17
N GLY A 228 3.01 18.99 11.88
CA GLY A 228 4.43 18.69 11.74
C GLY A 228 5.04 18.15 13.04
N LEU A 229 4.72 18.71 14.19
CA LEU A 229 5.19 18.22 15.50
C LEU A 229 4.61 16.83 15.81
N PHE A 230 3.35 16.60 15.50
CA PHE A 230 2.71 15.29 15.66
C PHE A 230 3.39 14.21 14.81
N LEU A 231 3.63 14.49 13.54
CA LEU A 231 4.36 13.56 12.67
C LEU A 231 5.78 13.32 13.16
N LEU A 232 6.49 14.37 13.58
CA LEU A 232 7.84 14.26 14.12
C LEU A 232 7.87 13.35 15.36
N PHE A 233 6.92 13.51 16.28
CA PHE A 233 6.77 12.66 17.44
C PHE A 233 6.58 11.18 17.05
N LEU A 234 5.69 10.90 16.10
CA LEU A 234 5.43 9.54 15.62
C LEU A 234 6.67 8.90 14.97
N VAL A 235 7.39 9.66 14.14
CA VAL A 235 8.63 9.18 13.50
C VAL A 235 9.69 8.86 14.54
N LEU A 236 9.89 9.72 15.55
CA LEU A 236 10.88 9.49 16.60
C LEU A 236 10.57 8.25 17.44
N ILE A 237 9.29 7.99 17.75
CA ILE A 237 8.88 6.76 18.42
C ILE A 237 9.16 5.54 17.54
N SER A 238 8.80 5.61 16.25
CA SER A 238 9.02 4.51 15.31
C SER A 238 10.52 4.20 15.14
N LEU A 239 11.38 5.22 15.01
CA LEU A 239 12.83 5.05 14.93
C LEU A 239 13.42 4.45 16.21
N LYS A 240 12.86 4.77 17.40
CA LYS A 240 13.27 4.15 18.65
C LYS A 240 12.90 2.67 18.74
N ALA A 241 11.77 2.30 18.15
CA ALA A 241 11.36 0.90 18.06
C ALA A 241 12.28 0.09 17.14
N LEU A 242 12.69 0.65 15.98
CA LEU A 242 13.67 0.04 15.07
C LEU A 242 15.03 -0.25 15.73
N LYS A 243 15.51 0.63 16.64
CA LYS A 243 16.74 0.39 17.38
C LYS A 243 16.67 -0.82 18.34
N ARG A 244 15.49 -1.25 18.71
CA ARG A 244 15.29 -2.37 19.66
C ARG A 244 15.44 -3.74 19.00
N TYR A 245 15.35 -3.78 17.67
CA TYR A 245 15.59 -4.96 16.84
C TYR A 245 16.71 -4.59 15.85
N PRO A 246 18.00 -4.68 16.29
CA PRO A 246 19.10 -4.42 15.37
C PRO A 246 19.03 -5.42 14.21
N PHE A 247 19.23 -4.91 13.00
CA PHE A 247 19.44 -5.73 11.82
C PHE A 247 20.63 -6.65 12.09
N THR A 248 20.40 -7.94 12.33
CA THR A 248 21.44 -8.97 12.50
C THR A 248 21.69 -9.69 11.19
#